data_bc92277a57a92ac5ff6bc64209522cb4
#
_entry.id   bc92277a57a92ac5ff6bc64209522cb4
#
_cell.length_a   1.000
_cell.length_b   1.000
_cell.length_c   1.000
_cell.angle_alpha   90.00
_cell.angle_beta   90.00
_cell.angle_gamma   90.00
#
_symmetry.space_group_name_H-M   'P 1'
#
loop_
_entity.id
_entity.type
_entity.pdbx_description
1 polymer ?
#
loop_
_entity_poly.entity_id
_entity_poly.type
_entity_poly.pdbx_seq_one_letter_code
_entity_poly.pdbx_strand_id
1 'polypeptide(L)'
;MKRIGVISVHTCPLAALGGKETGGMNVYVREVARHLGRLGLEVDVFTRKQTPGVPEVVPLGWGARVVHVDAGPQRPVPPPEIVPDLGEFSDGVMAFQRRSGAEYALLHGHYWLSGLVAVDLARRFGGMPVVQMFHTLGVVKNALAGQPADQVPQARVDAEARVAALADRIVAATPLESAELAWYCGAPVERVRTIPCGVDVELFSPGSAVAARQRLGLDAEWVLLFVGRPAPVKGLEVLLQALARLKADGLGRADVRLVIVGGDLNAEGHEDRARLRALAEALGLGAWVDFKGPEPQTALPEYYRAADLCLVPSHHESFGMAALEAMACGATVVASRVGGLATTIQDGVTGVLVPPRDDVALASAIGSLLADGTRRRTLGRHAARWAQSFAWPTVARALIDVYEELVPDLRRPAPAPVSVNCALAI
;
A
#
# COMPACT_ATOMS: atom_id res chain seq x y z
N MET A 1 13.97 -26.66 1.69
CA MET A 1 12.74 -25.89 1.99
C MET A 1 12.35 -25.17 0.70
N LYS A 2 11.09 -25.28 0.28
CA LYS A 2 10.64 -24.64 -0.96
C LYS A 2 10.59 -23.12 -0.78
N ARG A 3 11.01 -22.36 -1.79
CA ARG A 3 11.13 -20.91 -1.74
C ARG A 3 9.98 -20.25 -2.53
N ILE A 4 9.54 -19.07 -2.10
CA ILE A 4 8.58 -18.25 -2.82
C ILE A 4 9.33 -17.18 -3.62
N GLY A 5 9.05 -17.09 -4.93
CA GLY A 5 9.52 -16.01 -5.79
C GLY A 5 8.49 -14.88 -5.82
N VAL A 6 8.77 -13.76 -5.18
CA VAL A 6 7.93 -12.55 -5.23
C VAL A 6 8.49 -11.62 -6.31
N ILE A 7 7.64 -11.17 -7.21
CA ILE A 7 8.05 -10.30 -8.34
C ILE A 7 7.52 -8.88 -8.11
N SER A 8 8.42 -7.90 -8.04
CA SER A 8 8.13 -6.45 -7.89
C SER A 8 9.02 -5.64 -8.82
N VAL A 9 8.75 -5.69 -10.13
CA VAL A 9 9.66 -5.19 -11.18
C VAL A 9 9.92 -3.69 -11.07
N HIS A 10 8.85 -2.87 -11.03
CA HIS A 10 8.94 -1.43 -11.26
C HIS A 10 9.34 -0.62 -10.02
N THR A 11 9.26 -1.20 -8.83
CA THR A 11 9.61 -0.49 -7.59
C THR A 11 10.23 -1.44 -6.57
N CYS A 12 11.34 -1.00 -5.96
CA CYS A 12 12.04 -1.76 -4.94
C CYS A 12 11.31 -1.66 -3.59
N PRO A 13 11.03 -2.76 -2.88
CA PRO A 13 10.39 -2.71 -1.55
C PRO A 13 11.22 -1.99 -0.49
N LEU A 14 12.52 -1.77 -0.75
CA LEU A 14 13.43 -1.00 0.12
C LEU A 14 13.50 0.49 -0.22
N ALA A 15 12.82 0.94 -1.29
CA ALA A 15 12.85 2.34 -1.69
C ALA A 15 12.22 3.24 -0.62
N ALA A 16 12.75 4.46 -0.47
CA ALA A 16 12.18 5.47 0.40
C ALA A 16 10.74 5.80 -0.02
N LEU A 17 9.85 5.91 0.95
CA LEU A 17 8.45 6.23 0.72
C LEU A 17 8.26 7.72 0.40
N GLY A 18 7.20 8.04 -0.34
CA GLY A 18 6.81 9.41 -0.67
C GLY A 18 7.01 9.79 -2.14
N GLY A 19 7.80 9.05 -2.90
CA GLY A 19 7.98 9.27 -4.34
C GLY A 19 6.75 8.86 -5.18
N LYS A 20 6.73 9.26 -6.45
CA LYS A 20 5.61 9.01 -7.39
C LYS A 20 5.26 7.53 -7.51
N GLU A 21 6.26 6.67 -7.59
CA GLU A 21 6.12 5.22 -7.76
C GLU A 21 6.37 4.43 -6.46
N THR A 22 6.57 5.13 -5.32
CA THR A 22 6.85 4.51 -4.02
C THR A 22 5.75 4.83 -3.02
N GLY A 23 5.14 3.81 -2.45
CA GLY A 23 4.00 3.99 -1.54
C GLY A 23 3.53 2.69 -0.91
N GLY A 24 2.22 2.53 -0.76
CA GLY A 24 1.60 1.38 -0.09
C GLY A 24 2.03 0.03 -0.62
N MET A 25 2.22 -0.12 -1.94
CA MET A 25 2.70 -1.38 -2.52
C MET A 25 4.10 -1.76 -2.01
N ASN A 26 5.03 -0.81 -1.88
CA ASN A 26 6.38 -1.08 -1.37
C ASN A 26 6.33 -1.60 0.07
N VAL A 27 5.50 -0.96 0.91
CA VAL A 27 5.24 -1.41 2.28
C VAL A 27 4.63 -2.81 2.28
N TYR A 28 3.60 -3.04 1.45
CA TYR A 28 2.94 -4.34 1.35
C TYR A 28 3.93 -5.46 0.99
N VAL A 29 4.69 -5.31 -0.09
CA VAL A 29 5.64 -6.33 -0.56
C VAL A 29 6.71 -6.60 0.49
N ARG A 30 7.26 -5.55 1.11
CA ARG A 30 8.26 -5.67 2.16
C ARG A 30 7.73 -6.42 3.38
N GLU A 31 6.58 -6.01 3.91
CA GLU A 31 6.05 -6.58 5.14
C GLU A 31 5.49 -8.00 4.93
N VAL A 32 4.86 -8.26 3.79
CA VAL A 32 4.44 -9.63 3.42
C VAL A 32 5.65 -10.56 3.35
N ALA A 33 6.72 -10.17 2.62
CA ALA A 33 7.92 -11.01 2.50
C ALA A 33 8.55 -11.29 3.87
N ARG A 34 8.67 -10.27 4.75
CA ARG A 34 9.20 -10.42 6.11
C ARG A 34 8.36 -11.35 6.97
N HIS A 35 7.02 -11.24 6.91
CA HIS A 35 6.12 -12.04 7.73
C HIS A 35 5.96 -13.47 7.20
N LEU A 36 6.02 -13.69 5.89
CA LEU A 36 6.16 -15.03 5.32
C LEU A 36 7.44 -15.71 5.81
N GLY A 37 8.55 -14.97 5.84
CA GLY A 37 9.82 -15.44 6.41
C GLY A 37 9.72 -15.78 7.90
N ARG A 38 9.08 -14.92 8.71
CA ARG A 38 8.79 -15.21 10.14
C ARG A 38 7.97 -16.48 10.34
N LEU A 39 7.10 -16.81 9.38
CA LEU A 39 6.28 -18.02 9.39
C LEU A 39 7.01 -19.26 8.83
N GLY A 40 8.32 -19.13 8.55
CA GLY A 40 9.19 -20.25 8.18
C GLY A 40 9.32 -20.51 6.67
N LEU A 41 8.85 -19.60 5.81
CA LEU A 41 9.09 -19.68 4.38
C LEU A 41 10.39 -18.97 3.99
N GLU A 42 11.03 -19.40 2.92
CA GLU A 42 12.10 -18.67 2.28
C GLU A 42 11.50 -17.82 1.14
N VAL A 43 11.88 -16.53 1.08
CA VAL A 43 11.28 -15.57 0.13
C VAL A 43 12.36 -14.76 -0.57
N ASP A 44 12.37 -14.82 -1.90
CA ASP A 44 13.18 -13.96 -2.75
C ASP A 44 12.29 -12.93 -3.43
N VAL A 45 12.48 -11.64 -3.12
CA VAL A 45 11.76 -10.54 -3.76
C VAL A 45 12.61 -10.00 -4.89
N PHE A 46 12.24 -10.30 -6.12
CA PHE A 46 12.94 -9.83 -7.32
C PHE A 46 12.45 -8.44 -7.72
N THR A 47 13.38 -7.52 -7.88
CA THR A 47 13.11 -6.15 -8.32
C THR A 47 14.18 -5.68 -9.29
N ARG A 48 13.82 -4.77 -10.20
CA ARG A 48 14.77 -4.17 -11.12
C ARG A 48 15.77 -3.28 -10.38
N LYS A 49 17.03 -3.38 -10.71
CA LYS A 49 18.07 -2.51 -10.18
C LYS A 49 17.89 -1.09 -10.71
N GLN A 50 17.56 -0.16 -9.83
CA GLN A 50 17.26 1.24 -10.18
C GLN A 50 18.34 2.22 -9.74
N THR A 51 19.38 1.73 -9.07
CA THR A 51 20.45 2.57 -8.56
C THR A 51 21.79 1.85 -8.77
N PRO A 52 22.78 2.48 -9.40
CA PRO A 52 24.12 1.93 -9.51
C PRO A 52 24.74 1.61 -8.14
N GLY A 53 25.51 0.53 -8.07
CA GLY A 53 26.22 0.16 -6.85
C GLY A 53 25.38 -0.53 -5.76
N VAL A 54 24.07 -0.67 -5.93
CA VAL A 54 23.25 -1.45 -4.99
C VAL A 54 23.63 -2.93 -5.05
N PRO A 55 23.83 -3.60 -3.88
CA PRO A 55 24.14 -5.03 -3.85
C PRO A 55 23.07 -5.88 -4.56
N GLU A 56 23.48 -6.97 -5.21
CA GLU A 56 22.57 -7.91 -5.87
C GLU A 56 21.55 -8.48 -4.86
N VAL A 57 21.99 -8.79 -3.65
CA VAL A 57 21.15 -9.38 -2.61
C VAL A 57 21.20 -8.54 -1.34
N VAL A 58 20.00 -8.16 -0.82
CA VAL A 58 19.85 -7.44 0.44
C VAL A 58 18.91 -8.21 1.35
N PRO A 59 19.34 -8.62 2.55
CA PRO A 59 18.47 -9.32 3.50
C PRO A 59 17.31 -8.44 3.97
N LEU A 60 16.09 -9.05 4.09
CA LEU A 60 14.93 -8.47 4.77
C LEU A 60 14.72 -9.05 6.18
N GLY A 61 15.48 -10.08 6.55
CA GLY A 61 15.35 -10.85 7.78
C GLY A 61 14.45 -12.09 7.63
N TRP A 62 14.58 -13.03 8.59
CA TRP A 62 13.77 -14.27 8.68
C TRP A 62 13.64 -15.06 7.38
N GLY A 63 14.74 -15.25 6.62
CA GLY A 63 14.71 -16.04 5.37
C GLY A 63 14.17 -15.26 4.14
N ALA A 64 13.76 -14.01 4.31
CA ALA A 64 13.39 -13.12 3.21
C ALA A 64 14.56 -12.22 2.77
N ARG A 65 14.68 -11.99 1.45
CA ARG A 65 15.69 -11.11 0.86
C ARG A 65 15.18 -10.43 -0.41
N VAL A 66 15.72 -9.28 -0.73
CA VAL A 66 15.54 -8.61 -2.02
C VAL A 66 16.68 -8.99 -2.95
N VAL A 67 16.34 -9.31 -4.18
CA VAL A 67 17.27 -9.61 -5.26
C VAL A 67 17.13 -8.54 -6.33
N HIS A 68 18.17 -7.72 -6.51
CA HIS A 68 18.22 -6.69 -7.54
C HIS A 68 18.69 -7.30 -8.85
N VAL A 69 17.83 -7.27 -9.85
CA VAL A 69 18.07 -7.81 -11.19
C VAL A 69 18.48 -6.67 -12.11
N ASP A 70 19.61 -6.83 -12.80
CA ASP A 70 20.01 -5.92 -13.87
C ASP A 70 19.08 -6.15 -15.09
N ALA A 71 18.31 -5.11 -15.45
CA ALA A 71 17.44 -5.07 -16.62
C ALA A 71 17.13 -3.62 -16.98
N GLY A 72 17.45 -3.22 -18.19
CA GLY A 72 17.32 -1.85 -18.66
C GLY A 72 18.17 -0.83 -17.87
N PRO A 73 17.79 0.45 -17.89
CA PRO A 73 18.58 1.52 -17.29
C PRO A 73 18.54 1.48 -15.75
N GLN A 74 19.71 1.63 -15.10
CA GLN A 74 19.80 1.66 -13.62
C GLN A 74 19.38 3.02 -13.06
N ARG A 75 18.12 3.39 -13.31
CA ARG A 75 17.44 4.58 -12.78
C ARG A 75 15.94 4.30 -12.67
N PRO A 76 15.20 5.07 -11.86
CA PRO A 76 13.73 5.05 -11.92
C PRO A 76 13.26 5.46 -13.32
N VAL A 77 12.30 4.72 -13.86
CA VAL A 77 11.59 5.04 -15.11
C VAL A 77 10.10 4.77 -14.95
N PRO A 78 9.24 5.48 -15.70
CA PRO A 78 7.79 5.23 -15.67
C PRO A 78 7.47 3.77 -16.03
N PRO A 79 6.46 3.16 -15.39
CA PRO A 79 6.13 1.74 -15.63
C PRO A 79 5.97 1.33 -17.10
N PRO A 80 5.34 2.11 -17.99
CA PRO A 80 5.25 1.72 -19.41
C PRO A 80 6.59 1.61 -20.12
N GLU A 81 7.58 2.38 -19.71
CA GLU A 81 8.94 2.37 -20.30
C GLU A 81 9.75 1.12 -19.91
N ILE A 82 9.30 0.37 -18.89
CA ILE A 82 9.94 -0.89 -18.44
C ILE A 82 9.54 -2.08 -19.32
N VAL A 83 8.45 -1.99 -20.07
CA VAL A 83 7.91 -3.12 -20.87
C VAL A 83 8.95 -3.77 -21.78
N PRO A 84 9.81 -3.02 -22.51
CA PRO A 84 10.84 -3.62 -23.34
C PRO A 84 11.88 -4.44 -22.56
N ASP A 85 12.11 -4.12 -21.30
CA ASP A 85 13.16 -4.72 -20.46
C ASP A 85 12.66 -5.97 -19.69
N LEU A 86 11.35 -6.35 -19.78
CA LEU A 86 10.79 -7.46 -19.02
C LEU A 86 11.41 -8.81 -19.40
N GLY A 87 11.81 -9.00 -20.64
CA GLY A 87 12.51 -10.21 -21.10
C GLY A 87 13.89 -10.34 -20.43
N GLU A 88 14.68 -9.26 -20.41
CA GLU A 88 15.98 -9.20 -19.74
C GLU A 88 15.83 -9.43 -18.23
N PHE A 89 14.79 -8.87 -17.61
CA PHE A 89 14.47 -9.11 -16.21
C PHE A 89 14.19 -10.61 -15.94
N SER A 90 13.38 -11.26 -16.76
CA SER A 90 13.11 -12.71 -16.65
C SER A 90 14.39 -13.52 -16.79
N ASP A 91 15.25 -13.18 -17.74
CA ASP A 91 16.56 -13.85 -17.95
C ASP A 91 17.46 -13.70 -16.73
N GLY A 92 17.49 -12.51 -16.12
CA GLY A 92 18.22 -12.23 -14.89
C GLY A 92 17.72 -13.06 -13.70
N VAL A 93 16.40 -13.20 -13.53
CA VAL A 93 15.80 -14.08 -12.50
C VAL A 93 16.20 -15.53 -12.71
N MET A 94 16.12 -16.04 -13.96
CA MET A 94 16.56 -17.39 -14.32
C MET A 94 18.05 -17.61 -14.07
N ALA A 95 18.89 -16.63 -14.38
CA ALA A 95 20.32 -16.68 -14.14
C ALA A 95 20.63 -16.72 -12.64
N PHE A 96 19.95 -15.89 -11.83
CA PHE A 96 20.08 -15.92 -10.37
C PHE A 96 19.65 -17.27 -9.79
N GLN A 97 18.52 -17.80 -10.24
CA GLN A 97 18.03 -19.13 -9.82
C GLN A 97 19.06 -20.23 -10.07
N ARG A 98 19.65 -20.27 -11.29
CA ARG A 98 20.69 -21.28 -11.61
C ARG A 98 21.95 -21.13 -10.74
N ARG A 99 22.42 -19.90 -10.49
CA ARG A 99 23.62 -19.66 -9.67
C ARG A 99 23.39 -19.98 -8.21
N SER A 100 22.22 -19.66 -7.67
CA SER A 100 21.89 -19.87 -6.25
C SER A 100 21.42 -21.28 -5.94
N GLY A 101 21.05 -22.09 -6.93
CA GLY A 101 20.42 -23.40 -6.75
C GLY A 101 19.03 -23.32 -6.07
N ALA A 102 18.40 -22.15 -6.07
CA ALA A 102 17.09 -21.96 -5.43
C ALA A 102 15.98 -22.72 -6.16
N GLU A 103 15.14 -23.44 -5.41
CA GLU A 103 13.95 -24.10 -5.92
C GLU A 103 12.70 -23.34 -5.50
N TYR A 104 12.03 -22.71 -6.48
CA TYR A 104 10.78 -22.00 -6.22
C TYR A 104 9.60 -22.93 -6.29
N ALA A 105 8.63 -22.72 -5.39
CA ALA A 105 7.39 -23.49 -5.34
C ALA A 105 6.27 -22.79 -6.09
N LEU A 106 6.26 -21.47 -6.06
CA LEU A 106 5.32 -20.60 -6.76
C LEU A 106 5.91 -19.20 -6.97
N LEU A 107 5.26 -18.42 -7.84
CA LEU A 107 5.55 -17.01 -8.07
C LEU A 107 4.38 -16.16 -7.62
N HIS A 108 4.67 -15.03 -6.94
CA HIS A 108 3.66 -14.03 -6.55
C HIS A 108 4.01 -12.68 -7.18
N GLY A 109 3.22 -12.30 -8.20
CA GLY A 109 3.40 -11.05 -8.93
C GLY A 109 2.64 -9.89 -8.27
N HIS A 110 3.32 -8.74 -8.15
CA HIS A 110 2.74 -7.51 -7.65
C HIS A 110 2.73 -6.43 -8.73
N TYR A 111 1.54 -5.95 -9.09
CA TYR A 111 1.31 -5.03 -10.19
C TYR A 111 1.38 -5.71 -11.57
N TRP A 112 0.84 -5.05 -12.61
CA TRP A 112 0.66 -5.66 -13.92
C TRP A 112 1.97 -6.08 -14.63
N LEU A 113 3.05 -5.28 -14.51
CA LEU A 113 4.36 -5.62 -15.09
C LEU A 113 4.93 -6.91 -14.47
N SER A 114 4.81 -7.01 -13.16
CA SER A 114 5.26 -8.19 -12.41
C SER A 114 4.41 -9.42 -12.72
N GLY A 115 3.13 -9.23 -13.01
CA GLY A 115 2.25 -10.29 -13.48
C GLY A 115 2.68 -10.85 -14.84
N LEU A 116 3.06 -9.98 -15.78
CA LEU A 116 3.59 -10.42 -17.08
C LEU A 116 4.87 -11.25 -16.91
N VAL A 117 5.79 -10.79 -16.05
CA VAL A 117 7.03 -11.51 -15.71
C VAL A 117 6.73 -12.84 -15.01
N ALA A 118 5.83 -12.85 -14.03
CA ALA A 118 5.48 -14.07 -13.30
C ALA A 118 4.91 -15.15 -14.23
N VAL A 119 4.03 -14.77 -15.18
CA VAL A 119 3.46 -15.68 -16.19
C VAL A 119 4.56 -16.18 -17.15
N ASP A 120 5.50 -15.34 -17.58
CA ASP A 120 6.61 -15.76 -18.43
C ASP A 120 7.53 -16.74 -17.69
N LEU A 121 7.96 -16.39 -16.48
CA LEU A 121 8.81 -17.25 -15.65
C LEU A 121 8.12 -18.57 -15.28
N ALA A 122 6.83 -18.57 -15.01
CA ALA A 122 6.06 -19.78 -14.72
C ALA A 122 6.17 -20.81 -15.84
N ARG A 123 6.08 -20.36 -17.09
CA ARG A 123 6.27 -21.22 -18.28
C ARG A 123 7.70 -21.74 -18.37
N ARG A 124 8.69 -20.86 -18.17
CA ARG A 124 10.12 -21.21 -18.22
C ARG A 124 10.54 -22.16 -17.10
N PHE A 125 9.85 -22.15 -15.96
CA PHE A 125 10.01 -23.10 -14.85
C PHE A 125 9.15 -24.37 -15.00
N GLY A 126 8.55 -24.61 -16.17
CA GLY A 126 7.80 -25.85 -16.45
C GLY A 126 6.38 -25.89 -15.90
N GLY A 127 5.69 -24.76 -15.76
CA GLY A 127 4.31 -24.66 -15.31
C GLY A 127 4.18 -24.40 -13.80
N MET A 128 5.04 -23.54 -13.26
CA MET A 128 5.00 -23.14 -11.86
C MET A 128 3.71 -22.33 -11.56
N PRO A 129 3.05 -22.52 -10.40
CA PRO A 129 1.88 -21.74 -10.02
C PRO A 129 2.15 -20.24 -9.89
N VAL A 130 1.18 -19.43 -10.32
CA VAL A 130 1.22 -17.96 -10.25
C VAL A 130 0.10 -17.44 -9.37
N VAL A 131 0.46 -16.64 -8.36
CA VAL A 131 -0.45 -15.78 -7.61
C VAL A 131 -0.22 -14.34 -8.07
N GLN A 132 -1.29 -13.57 -8.25
CA GLN A 132 -1.20 -12.18 -8.70
C GLN A 132 -1.96 -11.24 -7.78
N MET A 133 -1.36 -10.08 -7.45
CA MET A 133 -2.04 -8.94 -6.83
C MET A 133 -1.78 -7.68 -7.65
N PHE A 134 -2.86 -6.99 -8.10
CA PHE A 134 -2.72 -5.86 -9.02
C PHE A 134 -2.42 -4.54 -8.32
N HIS A 135 -2.87 -4.33 -7.08
CA HIS A 135 -2.81 -3.10 -6.28
C HIS A 135 -3.60 -1.92 -6.86
N THR A 136 -3.64 -1.78 -8.17
CA THR A 136 -4.47 -0.81 -8.91
C THR A 136 -4.79 -1.38 -10.29
N LEU A 137 -5.99 -1.09 -10.79
CA LEU A 137 -6.42 -1.48 -12.13
C LEU A 137 -6.41 -0.27 -13.09
N GLY A 138 -5.90 -0.48 -14.30
CA GLY A 138 -5.82 0.55 -15.34
C GLY A 138 -7.19 1.06 -15.74
N VAL A 139 -8.17 0.16 -15.89
CA VAL A 139 -9.54 0.53 -16.22
C VAL A 139 -10.17 1.43 -15.15
N VAL A 140 -9.94 1.16 -13.88
CA VAL A 140 -10.43 1.99 -12.77
C VAL A 140 -9.74 3.36 -12.78
N LYS A 141 -8.41 3.37 -13.02
CA LYS A 141 -7.68 4.65 -13.17
C LYS A 141 -8.24 5.48 -14.33
N ASN A 142 -8.53 4.87 -15.47
CA ASN A 142 -9.08 5.55 -16.63
C ASN A 142 -10.49 6.10 -16.40
N ALA A 143 -11.33 5.36 -15.64
CA ALA A 143 -12.65 5.84 -15.24
C ALA A 143 -12.61 7.05 -14.27
N LEU A 144 -11.51 7.21 -13.55
CA LEU A 144 -11.30 8.31 -12.60
C LEU A 144 -10.49 9.47 -13.17
N ALA A 145 -9.89 9.30 -14.36
CA ALA A 145 -9.08 10.33 -15.01
C ALA A 145 -9.93 11.56 -15.34
N GLY A 146 -9.46 12.71 -14.86
CA GLY A 146 -10.12 14.01 -15.14
C GLY A 146 -9.89 14.50 -16.56
N GLN A 147 -8.77 14.09 -17.17
CA GLN A 147 -8.37 14.46 -18.54
C GLN A 147 -7.79 13.24 -19.27
N PRO A 148 -7.84 13.22 -20.61
CA PRO A 148 -7.25 12.14 -21.40
C PRO A 148 -5.76 11.90 -21.13
N ALA A 149 -5.01 12.94 -20.77
CA ALA A 149 -3.59 12.85 -20.43
C ALA A 149 -3.32 12.05 -19.13
N ASP A 150 -4.32 11.93 -18.24
CA ASP A 150 -4.22 11.19 -16.99
C ASP A 150 -4.50 9.69 -17.17
N GLN A 151 -4.96 9.30 -18.36
CA GLN A 151 -5.29 7.90 -18.65
C GLN A 151 -4.04 7.04 -18.82
N VAL A 152 -4.13 5.81 -18.36
CA VAL A 152 -3.09 4.81 -18.62
C VAL A 152 -3.28 4.19 -20.02
N PRO A 153 -2.19 3.77 -20.68
CA PRO A 153 -2.26 3.15 -22.00
C PRO A 153 -3.17 1.90 -22.04
N GLN A 154 -3.89 1.69 -23.13
CA GLN A 154 -4.72 0.51 -23.36
C GLN A 154 -3.92 -0.80 -23.19
N ALA A 155 -2.66 -0.80 -23.63
CA ALA A 155 -1.76 -1.95 -23.46
C ALA A 155 -1.62 -2.41 -21.99
N ARG A 156 -1.74 -1.51 -21.01
CA ARG A 156 -1.79 -1.89 -19.60
C ARG A 156 -3.10 -2.62 -19.26
N VAL A 157 -4.23 -2.10 -19.71
CA VAL A 157 -5.55 -2.71 -19.47
C VAL A 157 -5.60 -4.12 -20.06
N ASP A 158 -5.11 -4.28 -21.29
CA ASP A 158 -5.03 -5.58 -21.97
C ASP A 158 -4.07 -6.54 -21.24
N ALA A 159 -2.95 -6.04 -20.73
CA ALA A 159 -2.01 -6.84 -19.96
C ALA A 159 -2.61 -7.31 -18.62
N GLU A 160 -3.37 -6.45 -17.93
CA GLU A 160 -4.07 -6.80 -16.69
C GLU A 160 -5.10 -7.91 -16.94
N ALA A 161 -5.92 -7.81 -17.98
CA ALA A 161 -6.87 -8.85 -18.37
C ALA A 161 -6.16 -10.17 -18.73
N ARG A 162 -5.06 -10.11 -19.49
CA ARG A 162 -4.26 -11.27 -19.83
C ARG A 162 -3.65 -11.96 -18.61
N VAL A 163 -3.10 -11.20 -17.67
CA VAL A 163 -2.53 -11.74 -16.43
C VAL A 163 -3.64 -12.36 -15.57
N ALA A 164 -4.81 -11.70 -15.46
CA ALA A 164 -5.95 -12.21 -14.72
C ALA A 164 -6.47 -13.55 -15.26
N ALA A 165 -6.45 -13.73 -16.59
CA ALA A 165 -6.83 -15.00 -17.22
C ALA A 165 -5.83 -16.13 -16.98
N LEU A 166 -4.53 -15.81 -16.80
CA LEU A 166 -3.44 -16.79 -16.72
C LEU A 166 -2.99 -17.12 -15.29
N ALA A 167 -3.26 -16.25 -14.32
CA ALA A 167 -2.92 -16.50 -12.93
C ALA A 167 -3.77 -17.61 -12.31
N ASP A 168 -3.16 -18.50 -11.52
CA ASP A 168 -3.84 -19.58 -10.81
C ASP A 168 -4.69 -19.08 -9.66
N ARG A 169 -4.21 -18.02 -8.96
CA ARG A 169 -4.97 -17.28 -7.94
C ARG A 169 -4.69 -15.79 -8.09
N ILE A 170 -5.71 -15.01 -7.73
CA ILE A 170 -5.63 -13.55 -7.70
C ILE A 170 -5.99 -13.10 -6.28
N VAL A 171 -5.16 -12.25 -5.69
CA VAL A 171 -5.43 -11.61 -4.40
C VAL A 171 -6.00 -10.22 -4.65
N ALA A 172 -7.21 -9.98 -4.16
CA ALA A 172 -7.85 -8.68 -4.12
C ALA A 172 -7.81 -8.12 -2.69
N ALA A 173 -7.48 -6.84 -2.52
CA ALA A 173 -7.43 -6.23 -1.19
C ALA A 173 -8.82 -6.00 -0.59
N THR A 174 -9.87 -5.94 -1.41
CA THR A 174 -11.25 -5.66 -0.99
C THR A 174 -12.25 -6.45 -1.82
N PRO A 175 -13.49 -6.66 -1.28
CA PRO A 175 -14.57 -7.24 -2.08
C PRO A 175 -14.93 -6.42 -3.32
N LEU A 176 -14.76 -5.08 -3.27
CA LEU A 176 -14.96 -4.22 -4.43
C LEU A 176 -13.93 -4.51 -5.52
N GLU A 177 -12.64 -4.58 -5.16
CA GLU A 177 -11.58 -4.94 -6.13
C GLU A 177 -11.81 -6.34 -6.71
N SER A 178 -12.30 -7.30 -5.90
CA SER A 178 -12.68 -8.63 -6.40
C SER A 178 -13.77 -8.55 -7.49
N ALA A 179 -14.79 -7.72 -7.26
CA ALA A 179 -15.85 -7.50 -8.26
C ALA A 179 -15.31 -6.76 -9.50
N GLU A 180 -14.46 -5.77 -9.34
CA GLU A 180 -13.82 -5.03 -10.44
C GLU A 180 -12.94 -5.95 -11.29
N LEU A 181 -12.18 -6.86 -10.67
CA LEU A 181 -11.35 -7.86 -11.37
C LEU A 181 -12.22 -8.80 -12.22
N ALA A 182 -13.33 -9.28 -11.67
CA ALA A 182 -14.25 -10.14 -12.40
C ALA A 182 -14.91 -9.37 -13.57
N TRP A 183 -15.38 -8.16 -13.31
CA TRP A 183 -16.13 -7.37 -14.29
C TRP A 183 -15.25 -6.78 -15.40
N TYR A 184 -14.11 -6.19 -15.04
CA TYR A 184 -13.29 -5.47 -16.01
C TYR A 184 -12.16 -6.30 -16.61
N CYS A 185 -11.61 -7.25 -15.84
CA CYS A 185 -10.49 -8.07 -16.29
C CYS A 185 -10.92 -9.49 -16.69
N GLY A 186 -12.20 -9.86 -16.51
CA GLY A 186 -12.68 -11.21 -16.78
C GLY A 186 -12.05 -12.28 -15.86
N ALA A 187 -11.59 -11.89 -14.66
CA ALA A 187 -11.01 -12.83 -13.72
C ALA A 187 -12.04 -13.88 -13.27
N PRO A 188 -11.74 -15.19 -13.35
CA PRO A 188 -12.63 -16.22 -12.82
C PRO A 188 -12.82 -16.03 -11.30
N VAL A 189 -14.07 -15.85 -10.85
CA VAL A 189 -14.40 -15.52 -9.45
C VAL A 189 -13.85 -16.57 -8.49
N GLU A 190 -13.85 -17.83 -8.89
CA GLU A 190 -13.31 -18.94 -8.09
C GLU A 190 -11.79 -18.88 -7.90
N ARG A 191 -11.08 -18.10 -8.68
CA ARG A 191 -9.64 -17.86 -8.53
C ARG A 191 -9.31 -16.64 -7.68
N VAL A 192 -10.28 -15.77 -7.39
CA VAL A 192 -10.05 -14.55 -6.60
C VAL A 192 -10.21 -14.87 -5.12
N ARG A 193 -9.26 -14.40 -4.32
CA ARG A 193 -9.28 -14.44 -2.86
C ARG A 193 -9.17 -13.04 -2.32
N THR A 194 -10.09 -12.64 -1.44
CA THR A 194 -10.05 -11.33 -0.81
C THR A 194 -9.21 -11.40 0.46
N ILE A 195 -8.03 -10.75 0.42
CA ILE A 195 -7.11 -10.64 1.55
C ILE A 195 -6.73 -9.17 1.69
N PRO A 196 -7.09 -8.49 2.79
CA PRO A 196 -6.83 -7.08 2.98
C PRO A 196 -5.33 -6.78 3.07
N CYS A 197 -4.95 -5.52 2.86
CA CYS A 197 -3.61 -5.06 3.25
C CYS A 197 -3.46 -5.07 4.76
N GLY A 198 -2.21 -5.11 5.23
CA GLY A 198 -1.90 -5.16 6.64
C GLY A 198 -1.43 -3.83 7.21
N VAL A 199 -1.31 -3.79 8.53
CA VAL A 199 -0.68 -2.73 9.30
C VAL A 199 0.27 -3.32 10.34
N ASP A 200 1.37 -2.63 10.62
CA ASP A 200 2.28 -2.96 11.71
C ASP A 200 1.69 -2.43 13.02
N VAL A 201 0.98 -3.30 13.75
CA VAL A 201 0.30 -2.95 15.01
C VAL A 201 1.28 -2.80 16.19
N GLU A 202 2.55 -3.17 16.04
CA GLU A 202 3.59 -2.91 17.02
C GLU A 202 4.11 -1.47 16.86
N LEU A 203 4.35 -1.05 15.63
CA LEU A 203 4.76 0.32 15.29
C LEU A 203 3.59 1.30 15.47
N PHE A 204 2.46 1.02 14.83
CA PHE A 204 1.24 1.82 14.90
C PHE A 204 0.36 1.33 16.04
N SER A 205 0.50 1.95 17.19
CA SER A 205 -0.24 1.59 18.40
C SER A 205 -0.68 2.84 19.15
N PRO A 206 -1.77 2.77 19.94
CA PRO A 206 -2.22 3.89 20.74
C PRO A 206 -1.14 4.42 21.68
N GLY A 207 -1.17 5.72 21.93
CA GLY A 207 -0.21 6.39 22.80
C GLY A 207 -0.74 7.70 23.38
N SER A 208 0.14 8.46 24.05
CA SER A 208 -0.24 9.74 24.64
C SER A 208 -0.24 10.86 23.59
N ALA A 209 -1.41 11.41 23.29
CA ALA A 209 -1.55 12.58 22.42
C ALA A 209 -0.77 13.80 22.94
N VAL A 210 -0.78 14.02 24.26
CA VAL A 210 -0.04 15.13 24.89
C VAL A 210 1.45 15.00 24.63
N ALA A 211 2.01 13.81 24.88
CA ALA A 211 3.45 13.58 24.65
C ALA A 211 3.81 13.67 23.17
N ALA A 212 2.95 13.19 22.28
CA ALA A 212 3.16 13.28 20.84
C ALA A 212 3.15 14.75 20.36
N ARG A 213 2.19 15.55 20.80
CA ARG A 213 2.13 17.00 20.51
C ARG A 213 3.37 17.74 20.99
N GLN A 214 3.82 17.45 22.21
CA GLN A 214 5.06 18.05 22.75
C GLN A 214 6.28 17.73 21.88
N ARG A 215 6.44 16.46 21.46
CA ARG A 215 7.56 16.06 20.59
C ARG A 215 7.52 16.71 19.21
N LEU A 216 6.31 16.93 18.67
CA LEU A 216 6.11 17.55 17.35
C LEU A 216 6.02 19.08 17.39
N GLY A 217 6.02 19.69 18.59
CA GLY A 217 5.84 21.14 18.75
C GLY A 217 4.45 21.61 18.30
N LEU A 218 3.42 20.81 18.54
CA LEU A 218 2.02 21.10 18.17
C LEU A 218 1.24 21.49 19.44
N ASP A 219 0.99 22.78 19.62
CA ASP A 219 0.30 23.37 20.76
C ASP A 219 -1.13 23.86 20.45
N ALA A 220 -1.57 23.69 19.20
CA ALA A 220 -2.92 24.07 18.76
C ALA A 220 -4.01 23.35 19.55
N GLU A 221 -5.17 24.01 19.73
CA GLU A 221 -6.36 23.44 20.36
C GLU A 221 -6.84 22.20 19.60
N TRP A 222 -6.89 22.30 18.27
CA TRP A 222 -7.30 21.23 17.38
C TRP A 222 -6.19 20.87 16.39
N VAL A 223 -5.77 19.62 16.38
CA VAL A 223 -4.80 19.08 15.43
C VAL A 223 -5.54 18.15 14.46
N LEU A 224 -5.64 18.57 13.22
CA LEU A 224 -6.17 17.80 12.10
C LEU A 224 -4.99 17.27 11.30
N LEU A 225 -5.06 16.02 10.85
CA LEU A 225 -3.96 15.36 10.17
C LEU A 225 -4.39 14.81 8.81
N PHE A 226 -3.58 15.05 7.81
CA PHE A 226 -3.60 14.32 6.53
C PHE A 226 -2.24 13.65 6.34
N VAL A 227 -2.22 12.37 5.97
CA VAL A 227 -1.01 11.63 5.63
C VAL A 227 -1.13 11.06 4.22
N GLY A 228 -0.21 11.45 3.34
CA GLY A 228 -0.16 10.99 1.97
C GLY A 228 0.41 12.03 1.01
N ARG A 229 0.56 11.65 -0.26
CA ARG A 229 0.94 12.61 -1.30
C ARG A 229 -0.18 13.63 -1.53
N PRO A 230 0.13 14.93 -1.68
CA PRO A 230 -0.87 15.96 -1.93
C PRO A 230 -1.35 15.97 -3.40
N ALA A 231 -1.52 14.79 -4.00
CA ALA A 231 -2.01 14.63 -5.38
C ALA A 231 -3.52 14.89 -5.47
N PRO A 232 -4.05 15.33 -6.63
CA PRO A 232 -5.47 15.68 -6.79
C PRO A 232 -6.45 14.58 -6.37
N VAL A 233 -6.11 13.29 -6.65
CA VAL A 233 -6.94 12.14 -6.26
C VAL A 233 -7.12 12.00 -4.74
N LYS A 234 -6.27 12.66 -3.94
CA LYS A 234 -6.33 12.62 -2.47
C LYS A 234 -7.28 13.66 -1.86
N GLY A 235 -7.84 14.57 -2.67
CA GLY A 235 -8.95 15.43 -2.30
C GLY A 235 -8.63 16.51 -1.27
N LEU A 236 -7.37 16.96 -1.18
CA LEU A 236 -6.99 18.04 -0.25
C LEU A 236 -7.71 19.35 -0.54
N GLU A 237 -8.10 19.62 -1.79
CA GLU A 237 -8.91 20.79 -2.14
C GLU A 237 -10.28 20.76 -1.45
N VAL A 238 -10.94 19.60 -1.44
CA VAL A 238 -12.23 19.41 -0.75
C VAL A 238 -12.06 19.60 0.76
N LEU A 239 -10.94 19.12 1.32
CA LEU A 239 -10.62 19.34 2.73
C LEU A 239 -10.44 20.83 3.05
N LEU A 240 -9.70 21.56 2.25
CA LEU A 240 -9.51 23.00 2.44
C LEU A 240 -10.83 23.76 2.33
N GLN A 241 -11.70 23.41 1.39
CA GLN A 241 -13.05 23.99 1.28
C GLN A 241 -13.90 23.69 2.52
N ALA A 242 -13.88 22.46 3.02
CA ALA A 242 -14.58 22.07 4.25
C ALA A 242 -14.08 22.88 5.46
N LEU A 243 -12.77 23.08 5.60
CA LEU A 243 -12.20 23.86 6.68
C LEU A 243 -12.54 25.35 6.58
N ALA A 244 -12.61 25.91 5.37
CA ALA A 244 -13.05 27.29 5.15
C ALA A 244 -14.50 27.51 5.61
N ARG A 245 -15.41 26.54 5.36
CA ARG A 245 -16.77 26.55 5.89
C ARG A 245 -16.79 26.54 7.42
N LEU A 246 -16.08 25.60 8.04
CA LEU A 246 -16.01 25.51 9.49
C LEU A 246 -15.45 26.78 10.14
N LYS A 247 -14.48 27.41 9.48
CA LYS A 247 -13.93 28.69 9.93
C LYS A 247 -15.00 29.79 9.92
N ALA A 248 -15.79 29.86 8.87
CA ALA A 248 -16.89 30.82 8.75
C ALA A 248 -17.99 30.54 9.78
N ASP A 249 -18.31 29.27 10.05
CA ASP A 249 -19.35 28.80 10.98
C ASP A 249 -18.96 28.89 12.47
N GLY A 250 -17.84 29.48 12.82
CA GLY A 250 -17.45 29.79 14.19
C GLY A 250 -16.20 29.07 14.70
N LEU A 251 -15.68 28.04 14.02
CA LEU A 251 -14.40 27.41 14.38
C LEU A 251 -13.20 28.38 14.20
N GLY A 252 -13.42 29.51 13.52
CA GLY A 252 -12.42 30.54 13.32
C GLY A 252 -11.92 31.22 14.59
N ARG A 253 -12.56 30.97 15.75
CA ARG A 253 -12.13 31.46 17.05
C ARG A 253 -11.20 30.48 17.79
N ALA A 254 -11.16 29.21 17.33
CA ALA A 254 -10.28 28.19 17.89
C ALA A 254 -8.92 28.20 17.17
N ASP A 255 -7.88 27.76 17.89
CA ASP A 255 -6.56 27.52 17.28
C ASP A 255 -6.57 26.14 16.61
N VAL A 256 -6.62 26.13 15.29
CA VAL A 256 -6.68 24.93 14.46
C VAL A 256 -5.41 24.76 13.64
N ARG A 257 -4.85 23.57 13.64
CA ARG A 257 -3.70 23.21 12.82
C ARG A 257 -4.02 21.99 11.95
N LEU A 258 -4.03 22.20 10.62
CA LEU A 258 -4.02 21.10 9.65
C LEU A 258 -2.57 20.75 9.32
N VAL A 259 -2.11 19.60 9.76
CA VAL A 259 -0.78 19.06 9.47
C VAL A 259 -0.87 18.14 8.27
N ILE A 260 -0.13 18.45 7.20
CA ILE A 260 -0.06 17.66 5.97
C ILE A 260 1.31 17.00 5.92
N VAL A 261 1.34 15.67 6.10
CA VAL A 261 2.55 14.86 6.10
C VAL A 261 2.62 14.05 4.82
N GLY A 262 3.75 14.13 4.12
CA GLY A 262 4.00 13.40 2.88
C GLY A 262 4.18 14.31 1.68
N GLY A 263 4.23 13.71 0.53
CA GLY A 263 4.56 14.38 -0.73
C GLY A 263 5.98 14.08 -1.17
N ASP A 264 6.25 14.37 -2.44
CA ASP A 264 7.57 14.24 -3.04
C ASP A 264 8.34 15.56 -2.92
N LEU A 265 9.66 15.49 -2.86
CA LEU A 265 10.55 16.65 -2.94
C LEU A 265 10.97 16.97 -4.38
N ASN A 266 10.45 16.22 -5.37
CA ASN A 266 10.64 16.51 -6.79
C ASN A 266 9.81 17.72 -7.28
N ALA A 267 9.98 18.11 -8.54
CA ALA A 267 9.29 19.27 -9.14
C ALA A 267 7.77 19.14 -9.06
N GLU A 268 7.18 17.97 -9.42
CA GLU A 268 5.72 17.74 -9.38
C GLU A 268 5.18 17.88 -7.94
N GLY A 269 5.87 17.33 -6.94
CA GLY A 269 5.46 17.48 -5.55
C GLY A 269 5.56 18.92 -5.03
N HIS A 270 6.48 19.71 -5.59
CA HIS A 270 6.57 21.14 -5.30
C HIS A 270 5.40 21.94 -5.93
N GLU A 271 5.00 21.59 -7.16
CA GLU A 271 3.85 22.21 -7.84
C GLU A 271 2.53 21.94 -7.11
N ASP A 272 2.25 20.68 -6.77
CA ASP A 272 1.06 20.32 -6.00
C ASP A 272 0.99 21.05 -4.66
N ARG A 273 2.12 21.15 -3.96
CA ARG A 273 2.21 21.86 -2.68
C ARG A 273 2.00 23.37 -2.86
N ALA A 274 2.60 23.98 -3.89
CA ALA A 274 2.44 25.40 -4.18
C ALA A 274 0.97 25.73 -4.51
N ARG A 275 0.32 24.90 -5.32
CA ARG A 275 -1.09 25.03 -5.67
C ARG A 275 -2.00 24.95 -4.44
N LEU A 276 -1.77 23.98 -3.55
CA LEU A 276 -2.55 23.85 -2.32
C LEU A 276 -2.29 24.97 -1.32
N ARG A 277 -1.07 25.50 -1.25
CA ARG A 277 -0.78 26.70 -0.44
C ARG A 277 -1.53 27.93 -0.97
N ALA A 278 -1.48 28.18 -2.27
CA ALA A 278 -2.21 29.27 -2.88
C ALA A 278 -3.72 29.17 -2.62
N LEU A 279 -4.29 27.96 -2.70
CA LEU A 279 -5.69 27.71 -2.37
C LEU A 279 -5.96 27.98 -0.87
N ALA A 280 -5.11 27.50 0.04
CA ALA A 280 -5.26 27.76 1.47
C ALA A 280 -5.22 29.25 1.79
N GLU A 281 -4.32 30.02 1.18
CA GLU A 281 -4.25 31.48 1.33
C GLU A 281 -5.52 32.15 0.80
N ALA A 282 -5.98 31.78 -0.40
CA ALA A 282 -7.20 32.33 -1.00
C ALA A 282 -8.45 32.06 -0.15
N LEU A 283 -8.48 30.93 0.58
CA LEU A 283 -9.54 30.57 1.52
C LEU A 283 -9.33 31.15 2.93
N GLY A 284 -8.27 31.93 3.13
CA GLY A 284 -7.93 32.52 4.44
C GLY A 284 -7.47 31.50 5.47
N LEU A 285 -6.96 30.34 5.04
CA LEU A 285 -6.50 29.22 5.91
C LEU A 285 -4.98 29.14 6.04
N GLY A 286 -4.21 30.09 5.49
CA GLY A 286 -2.75 30.02 5.45
C GLY A 286 -2.11 29.75 6.82
N ALA A 287 -2.61 30.39 7.87
CA ALA A 287 -2.14 30.19 9.25
C ALA A 287 -2.52 28.81 9.83
N TRP A 288 -3.50 28.12 9.26
CA TRP A 288 -3.97 26.82 9.75
C TRP A 288 -3.20 25.63 9.16
N VAL A 289 -2.57 25.79 7.97
CA VAL A 289 -2.01 24.70 7.18
C VAL A 289 -0.51 24.62 7.33
N ASP A 290 -0.03 23.46 7.76
CA ASP A 290 1.40 23.16 7.94
C ASP A 290 1.81 21.96 7.07
N PHE A 291 2.65 22.19 6.05
CA PHE A 291 3.19 21.17 5.17
C PHE A 291 4.53 20.67 5.69
N LYS A 292 4.56 19.47 6.27
CA LYS A 292 5.78 18.85 6.84
C LYS A 292 6.68 18.21 5.78
N GLY A 293 6.12 17.81 4.64
CA GLY A 293 6.86 17.01 3.64
C GLY A 293 6.89 15.51 3.98
N PRO A 294 7.74 14.75 3.28
CA PRO A 294 7.84 13.30 3.51
C PRO A 294 8.50 13.00 4.86
N GLU A 295 7.93 12.04 5.57
CA GLU A 295 8.44 11.54 6.84
C GLU A 295 8.68 10.03 6.76
N PRO A 296 9.67 9.48 7.47
CA PRO A 296 9.86 8.05 7.54
C PRO A 296 8.67 7.39 8.24
N GLN A 297 8.31 6.18 7.83
CA GLN A 297 7.17 5.45 8.38
C GLN A 297 7.23 5.32 9.92
N THR A 298 8.45 5.23 10.48
CA THR A 298 8.68 5.15 11.92
C THR A 298 8.33 6.44 12.69
N ALA A 299 8.24 7.58 12.02
CA ALA A 299 7.84 8.85 12.64
C ALA A 299 6.31 9.07 12.60
N LEU A 300 5.59 8.42 11.67
CA LEU A 300 4.15 8.61 11.48
C LEU A 300 3.29 8.33 12.72
N PRO A 301 3.61 7.34 13.59
CA PRO A 301 2.82 7.11 14.81
C PRO A 301 2.66 8.34 15.70
N GLU A 302 3.67 9.20 15.76
CA GLU A 302 3.59 10.43 16.57
C GLU A 302 2.58 11.41 15.98
N TYR A 303 2.53 11.55 14.65
CA TYR A 303 1.53 12.40 13.99
C TYR A 303 0.12 11.87 14.19
N TYR A 304 -0.09 10.56 14.04
CA TYR A 304 -1.40 9.94 14.26
C TYR A 304 -1.89 10.07 15.72
N ARG A 305 -0.97 9.89 16.70
CA ARG A 305 -1.27 10.07 18.14
C ARG A 305 -1.57 11.51 18.52
N ALA A 306 -0.89 12.48 17.86
CA ALA A 306 -1.09 13.90 18.11
C ALA A 306 -2.43 14.43 17.59
N ALA A 307 -2.99 13.79 16.57
CA ALA A 307 -4.18 14.25 15.86
C ALA A 307 -5.48 14.03 16.64
N ASP A 308 -6.36 15.02 16.62
CA ASP A 308 -7.76 14.86 17.03
C ASP A 308 -8.56 14.10 15.99
N LEU A 309 -8.32 14.39 14.72
CA LEU A 309 -8.92 13.72 13.57
C LEU A 309 -7.86 13.45 12.50
N CYS A 310 -7.88 12.25 11.93
CA CYS A 310 -7.17 11.94 10.71
C CYS A 310 -8.14 12.00 9.52
N LEU A 311 -7.82 12.77 8.49
CA LEU A 311 -8.69 13.13 7.39
C LEU A 311 -8.20 12.47 6.10
N VAL A 312 -9.06 11.66 5.46
CA VAL A 312 -8.76 10.93 4.23
C VAL A 312 -9.83 11.23 3.17
N PRO A 313 -9.87 12.46 2.62
CA PRO A 313 -10.91 12.94 1.71
C PRO A 313 -10.72 12.48 0.26
N SER A 314 -10.08 11.34 0.07
CA SER A 314 -9.68 10.83 -1.25
C SER A 314 -10.86 10.66 -2.19
N HIS A 315 -10.65 10.94 -3.47
CA HIS A 315 -11.63 10.67 -4.55
C HIS A 315 -11.59 9.19 -4.96
N HIS A 316 -10.46 8.54 -4.74
CA HIS A 316 -10.27 7.10 -4.89
C HIS A 316 -9.17 6.61 -3.95
N GLU A 317 -9.36 5.40 -3.43
CA GLU A 317 -8.39 4.71 -2.58
C GLU A 317 -8.53 3.21 -2.75
N SER A 318 -7.47 2.53 -3.19
CA SER A 318 -7.52 1.07 -3.40
C SER A 318 -7.74 0.31 -2.09
N PHE A 319 -7.08 0.72 -1.00
CA PHE A 319 -7.27 0.11 0.33
C PHE A 319 -7.36 1.13 1.46
N GLY A 320 -6.48 2.14 1.50
CA GLY A 320 -6.47 3.16 2.53
C GLY A 320 -5.51 2.86 3.69
N MET A 321 -4.26 2.53 3.38
CA MET A 321 -3.26 2.19 4.41
C MET A 321 -3.08 3.32 5.45
N ALA A 322 -3.06 4.59 5.03
CA ALA A 322 -2.94 5.71 5.97
C ALA A 322 -4.13 5.78 6.96
N ALA A 323 -5.34 5.47 6.50
CA ALA A 323 -6.50 5.35 7.38
C ALA A 323 -6.32 4.21 8.38
N LEU A 324 -5.84 3.05 7.93
CA LEU A 324 -5.62 1.89 8.78
C LEU A 324 -4.50 2.13 9.81
N GLU A 325 -3.42 2.81 9.43
CA GLU A 325 -2.34 3.23 10.33
C GLU A 325 -2.86 4.21 11.40
N ALA A 326 -3.68 5.19 11.01
CA ALA A 326 -4.35 6.11 11.92
C ALA A 326 -5.25 5.36 12.91
N MET A 327 -6.08 4.44 12.41
CA MET A 327 -6.95 3.59 13.21
C MET A 327 -6.15 2.75 14.21
N ALA A 328 -5.04 2.15 13.80
CA ALA A 328 -4.18 1.37 14.67
C ALA A 328 -3.58 2.22 15.81
N CYS A 329 -3.26 3.49 15.56
CA CYS A 329 -2.84 4.45 16.57
C CYS A 329 -3.98 4.97 17.48
N GLY A 330 -5.23 4.60 17.21
CA GLY A 330 -6.40 5.05 17.96
C GLY A 330 -6.89 6.46 17.56
N ALA A 331 -6.41 7.00 16.44
CA ALA A 331 -6.91 8.25 15.88
C ALA A 331 -8.31 8.05 15.30
N THR A 332 -9.18 9.05 15.43
CA THR A 332 -10.49 9.04 14.80
C THR A 332 -10.37 9.45 13.34
N VAL A 333 -10.81 8.58 12.44
CA VAL A 333 -10.73 8.80 11.00
C VAL A 333 -12.04 9.35 10.46
N VAL A 334 -11.97 10.42 9.64
CA VAL A 334 -13.04 10.86 8.74
C VAL A 334 -12.55 10.67 7.31
N ALA A 335 -13.25 9.88 6.53
CA ALA A 335 -12.82 9.52 5.19
C ALA A 335 -13.94 9.58 4.16
N SER A 336 -13.59 9.73 2.89
CA SER A 336 -14.53 9.56 1.79
C SER A 336 -14.96 8.09 1.68
N ARG A 337 -16.24 7.86 1.36
CA ARG A 337 -16.81 6.52 1.09
C ARG A 337 -16.41 6.04 -0.32
N VAL A 338 -15.14 5.71 -0.49
CA VAL A 338 -14.60 5.27 -1.79
C VAL A 338 -13.71 4.04 -1.62
N GLY A 339 -13.70 3.18 -2.64
CA GLY A 339 -12.78 2.04 -2.75
C GLY A 339 -12.65 1.25 -1.45
N GLY A 340 -11.41 0.97 -1.08
CA GLY A 340 -11.08 0.21 0.13
C GLY A 340 -11.46 0.91 1.45
N LEU A 341 -11.56 2.23 1.49
CA LEU A 341 -11.99 2.94 2.71
C LEU A 341 -13.39 2.52 3.15
N ALA A 342 -14.29 2.25 2.19
CA ALA A 342 -15.65 1.80 2.48
C ALA A 342 -15.73 0.40 3.12
N THR A 343 -14.67 -0.40 2.99
CA THR A 343 -14.55 -1.73 3.60
C THR A 343 -13.68 -1.72 4.86
N THR A 344 -12.64 -0.90 4.88
CA THR A 344 -11.70 -0.81 6.00
C THR A 344 -12.32 -0.09 7.20
N ILE A 345 -13.16 0.91 6.95
CA ILE A 345 -13.81 1.72 7.99
C ILE A 345 -15.28 1.29 8.14
N GLN A 346 -15.67 0.89 9.35
CA GLN A 346 -17.06 0.67 9.74
C GLN A 346 -17.68 2.00 10.12
N ASP A 347 -18.54 2.56 9.24
CA ASP A 347 -19.13 3.89 9.41
C ASP A 347 -19.90 4.03 10.71
N GLY A 348 -19.62 5.10 11.47
CA GLY A 348 -20.19 5.37 12.78
C GLY A 348 -19.69 4.46 13.92
N VAL A 349 -18.81 3.47 13.63
CA VAL A 349 -18.27 2.53 14.62
C VAL A 349 -16.75 2.68 14.78
N THR A 350 -15.98 2.64 13.69
CA THR A 350 -14.52 2.76 13.71
C THR A 350 -14.01 4.03 13.04
N GLY A 351 -14.91 4.86 12.54
CA GLY A 351 -14.65 6.13 11.89
C GLY A 351 -15.94 6.69 11.29
N VAL A 352 -15.83 7.73 10.52
CA VAL A 352 -16.96 8.36 9.81
C VAL A 352 -16.67 8.40 8.31
N LEU A 353 -17.63 7.93 7.52
CA LEU A 353 -17.56 7.95 6.07
C LEU A 353 -18.50 9.02 5.50
N VAL A 354 -17.98 9.91 4.68
CA VAL A 354 -18.71 10.96 3.98
C VAL A 354 -18.76 10.72 2.46
N PRO A 355 -19.73 11.27 1.72
CA PRO A 355 -19.69 11.22 0.26
C PRO A 355 -18.38 11.82 -0.27
N PRO A 356 -17.79 11.27 -1.34
CA PRO A 356 -16.62 11.86 -1.96
C PRO A 356 -16.95 13.20 -2.62
N ARG A 357 -15.99 14.11 -2.65
CA ARG A 357 -16.13 15.46 -3.24
C ARG A 357 -17.21 16.33 -2.60
N ASP A 358 -17.62 16.03 -1.38
CA ASP A 358 -18.64 16.76 -0.63
C ASP A 358 -17.99 17.48 0.56
N ASP A 359 -17.63 18.73 0.36
CA ASP A 359 -17.01 19.59 1.38
C ASP A 359 -17.99 19.97 2.51
N VAL A 360 -19.30 19.99 2.22
CA VAL A 360 -20.35 20.25 3.24
C VAL A 360 -20.46 19.08 4.20
N ALA A 361 -20.59 17.85 3.67
CA ALA A 361 -20.65 16.66 4.50
C ALA A 361 -19.36 16.47 5.30
N LEU A 362 -18.19 16.74 4.67
CA LEU A 362 -16.90 16.66 5.34
C LEU A 362 -16.80 17.69 6.48
N ALA A 363 -17.21 18.94 6.27
CA ALA A 363 -17.24 19.97 7.28
C ALA A 363 -18.14 19.60 8.44
N SER A 364 -19.36 19.13 8.15
CA SER A 364 -20.33 18.68 9.16
C SER A 364 -19.79 17.53 10.03
N ALA A 365 -19.15 16.53 9.41
CA ALA A 365 -18.53 15.41 10.12
C ALA A 365 -17.38 15.87 11.03
N ILE A 366 -16.48 16.72 10.54
CA ILE A 366 -15.38 17.30 11.32
C ILE A 366 -15.93 18.09 12.50
N GLY A 367 -16.83 19.06 12.25
CA GLY A 367 -17.39 19.93 13.29
C GLY A 367 -18.09 19.15 14.38
N SER A 368 -18.92 18.15 14.01
CA SER A 368 -19.63 17.30 14.98
C SER A 368 -18.68 16.49 15.87
N LEU A 369 -17.58 15.98 15.33
CA LEU A 369 -16.59 15.20 16.07
C LEU A 369 -15.69 16.10 16.95
N LEU A 370 -15.40 17.32 16.54
CA LEU A 370 -14.67 18.27 17.38
C LEU A 370 -15.54 18.68 18.59
N ALA A 371 -16.83 18.87 18.39
CA ALA A 371 -17.79 19.22 19.47
C ALA A 371 -18.05 18.04 20.44
N ASP A 372 -18.00 16.79 19.97
CA ASP A 372 -18.25 15.59 20.79
C ASP A 372 -16.98 14.76 21.04
N GLY A 373 -16.20 15.19 22.02
CA GLY A 373 -14.96 14.50 22.41
C GLY A 373 -15.18 13.06 22.92
N THR A 374 -16.36 12.74 23.45
CA THR A 374 -16.67 11.39 23.93
C THR A 374 -16.88 10.44 22.76
N ARG A 375 -17.70 10.84 21.77
CA ARG A 375 -17.89 10.11 20.52
C ARG A 375 -16.57 9.93 19.78
N ARG A 376 -15.80 11.00 19.63
CA ARG A 376 -14.48 10.98 18.99
C ARG A 376 -13.57 9.91 19.62
N ARG A 377 -13.35 9.95 20.93
CA ARG A 377 -12.52 8.96 21.63
C ARG A 377 -13.08 7.53 21.54
N THR A 378 -14.39 7.36 21.49
CA THR A 378 -15.01 6.05 21.37
C THR A 378 -14.74 5.44 20.00
N LEU A 379 -14.91 6.20 18.91
CA LEU A 379 -14.57 5.78 17.55
C LEU A 379 -13.10 5.38 17.45
N GLY A 380 -12.17 6.19 17.97
CA GLY A 380 -10.74 5.89 17.96
C GLY A 380 -10.39 4.59 18.70
N ARG A 381 -10.99 4.33 19.87
CA ARG A 381 -10.79 3.07 20.58
C ARG A 381 -11.32 1.85 19.83
N HIS A 382 -12.47 1.97 19.18
CA HIS A 382 -13.02 0.90 18.34
C HIS A 382 -12.15 0.69 17.11
N ALA A 383 -11.66 1.77 16.49
CA ALA A 383 -10.75 1.73 15.37
C ALA A 383 -9.46 0.97 15.71
N ALA A 384 -8.83 1.26 16.86
CA ALA A 384 -7.61 0.58 17.29
C ALA A 384 -7.82 -0.94 17.49
N ARG A 385 -8.96 -1.35 18.04
CA ARG A 385 -9.29 -2.78 18.18
C ARG A 385 -9.54 -3.44 16.83
N TRP A 386 -10.28 -2.77 15.96
CA TRP A 386 -10.57 -3.27 14.61
C TRP A 386 -9.31 -3.42 13.76
N ALA A 387 -8.38 -2.48 13.86
CA ALA A 387 -7.11 -2.52 13.15
C ALA A 387 -6.24 -3.75 13.48
N GLN A 388 -6.40 -4.38 14.66
CA GLN A 388 -5.71 -5.61 15.03
C GLN A 388 -6.04 -6.78 14.10
N SER A 389 -7.24 -6.81 13.50
CA SER A 389 -7.61 -7.85 12.53
C SER A 389 -6.83 -7.75 11.21
N PHE A 390 -6.21 -6.60 10.95
CA PHE A 390 -5.37 -6.32 9.79
C PHE A 390 -3.86 -6.42 10.08
N ALA A 391 -3.46 -7.02 11.20
CA ALA A 391 -2.04 -7.18 11.51
C ALA A 391 -1.33 -8.02 10.43
N TRP A 392 -0.12 -7.63 10.02
CA TRP A 392 0.66 -8.34 8.99
C TRP A 392 0.78 -9.85 9.20
N PRO A 393 0.94 -10.38 10.44
CA PRO A 393 0.95 -11.83 10.66
C PRO A 393 -0.36 -12.52 10.24
N THR A 394 -1.51 -11.85 10.38
CA THR A 394 -2.81 -12.37 9.94
C THR A 394 -2.89 -12.40 8.41
N VAL A 395 -2.48 -11.32 7.75
CA VAL A 395 -2.41 -11.23 6.29
C VAL A 395 -1.48 -12.29 5.70
N ALA A 396 -0.29 -12.46 6.29
CA ALA A 396 0.68 -13.46 5.82
C ALA A 396 0.15 -14.89 5.96
N ARG A 397 -0.58 -15.22 7.05
CA ARG A 397 -1.23 -16.55 7.19
C ARG A 397 -2.27 -16.77 6.10
N ALA A 398 -3.14 -15.80 5.87
CA ALA A 398 -4.16 -15.89 4.80
C ALA A 398 -3.52 -16.09 3.41
N LEU A 399 -2.38 -15.44 3.14
CA LEU A 399 -1.62 -15.67 1.91
C LEU A 399 -1.04 -17.08 1.86
N ILE A 400 -0.53 -17.62 2.96
CA ILE A 400 -0.03 -19.01 3.00
C ILE A 400 -1.18 -19.98 2.71
N ASP A 401 -2.37 -19.75 3.23
CA ASP A 401 -3.53 -20.61 2.94
C ASP A 401 -3.83 -20.63 1.44
N VAL A 402 -3.73 -19.47 0.75
CA VAL A 402 -3.86 -19.41 -0.72
C VAL A 402 -2.71 -20.14 -1.44
N TYR A 403 -1.49 -20.05 -0.93
CA TYR A 403 -0.35 -20.76 -1.52
C TYR A 403 -0.48 -22.27 -1.36
N GLU A 404 -0.99 -22.75 -0.22
CA GLU A 404 -1.21 -24.16 0.05
C GLU A 404 -2.36 -24.77 -0.77
N GLU A 405 -3.31 -23.96 -1.26
CA GLU A 405 -4.29 -24.40 -2.28
C GLU A 405 -3.57 -24.84 -3.58
N LEU A 406 -2.44 -24.24 -3.91
CA LEU A 406 -1.67 -24.51 -5.13
C LEU A 406 -0.50 -25.48 -4.89
N VAL A 407 0.07 -25.46 -3.70
CA VAL A 407 1.25 -26.24 -3.28
C VAL A 407 1.00 -26.84 -1.91
N PRO A 408 0.29 -27.98 -1.81
CA PRO A 408 -0.16 -28.55 -0.54
C PRO A 408 0.93 -28.86 0.49
N ASP A 409 2.17 -29.09 0.05
CA ASP A 409 3.31 -29.41 0.93
C ASP A 409 4.30 -28.23 1.11
N LEU A 410 3.80 -27.01 0.99
CA LEU A 410 4.65 -25.80 1.01
C LEU A 410 5.46 -25.70 2.31
N ARG A 411 4.88 -26.01 3.48
CA ARG A 411 5.53 -25.91 4.81
C ARG A 411 6.25 -27.17 5.25
N ARG A 412 6.15 -28.28 4.53
CA ARG A 412 6.89 -29.50 4.91
C ARG A 412 8.38 -29.30 4.63
N PRO A 413 9.28 -29.58 5.61
CA PRO A 413 10.70 -29.62 5.33
C PRO A 413 10.97 -30.65 4.22
N ALA A 414 11.91 -30.33 3.32
CA ALA A 414 12.33 -31.28 2.30
C ALA A 414 12.66 -32.62 2.98
N PRO A 415 12.24 -33.78 2.43
CA PRO A 415 12.63 -35.04 2.98
C PRO A 415 14.15 -35.10 3.08
N ALA A 416 14.67 -35.53 4.25
CA ALA A 416 16.11 -35.67 4.44
C ALA A 416 16.67 -36.54 3.28
N PRO A 417 17.82 -36.21 2.71
CA PRO A 417 18.39 -36.99 1.64
C PRO A 417 18.50 -38.45 2.12
N VAL A 418 17.88 -39.34 1.37
CA VAL A 418 17.96 -40.76 1.66
C VAL A 418 19.46 -41.11 1.56
N SER A 419 20.08 -41.35 2.69
CA SER A 419 21.42 -41.89 2.72
C SER A 419 21.36 -43.28 2.07
N VAL A 420 21.77 -43.37 0.80
CA VAL A 420 22.01 -44.63 0.16
C VAL A 420 23.24 -45.23 0.87
N ASN A 421 23.00 -46.07 1.89
CA ASN A 421 24.04 -46.92 2.44
C ASN A 421 24.44 -47.88 1.31
N CYS A 422 25.50 -47.52 0.58
CA CYS A 422 26.20 -48.47 -0.26
C CYS A 422 26.96 -49.41 0.66
N ALA A 423 26.27 -50.45 1.16
CA ALA A 423 26.95 -51.58 1.78
C ALA A 423 27.72 -52.29 0.66
N LEU A 424 28.98 -51.95 0.54
CA LEU A 424 29.95 -52.78 -0.15
C LEU A 424 30.04 -54.12 0.64
N ALA A 425 29.34 -55.13 0.11
CA ALA A 425 29.62 -56.52 0.51
C ALA A 425 30.94 -56.93 -0.15
N ILE A 426 31.91 -57.31 0.68
CA ILE A 426 33.12 -58.01 0.34
C ILE A 426 32.80 -59.46 -0.04
#